data_a5e11907efc17137f069d291b30eb020
#
_entry.id   a5e11907efc17137f069d291b30eb020
#
_cell.length_a   1.000
_cell.length_b   1.000
_cell.length_c   1.000
_cell.angle_alpha   90.00
_cell.angle_beta   90.00
_cell.angle_gamma   90.00
#
_symmetry.space_group_name_H-M   'P 1'
#
loop_
_entity.id
_entity.type
_entity.pdbx_description
1 polymer ?
#
loop_
_entity_poly.entity_id
_entity_poly.type
_entity_poly.pdbx_seq_one_letter_code
_entity_poly.pdbx_strand_id
1 'polypeptide(L)'
;MYKKLLSIVFLLVFLFSFTGCESNEINLKIITDGIVIEDDSLMLITDTGKKPTIYKSPYRNFNGAVKEIKKKYDLTPFLSHSKVVVISAEITVNELAHYIEELKKYYQVPPDIKVALAENETIEKIEQGKLRIKEVNIYIKNSFKDDSRICTYENNLLGQKFPLLYESDGNVNIKRITI
;
A
#
# COMPACT_ATOMS: atom_id res chain seq x y z
N MET A 1 -15.51 -59.08 -11.98
CA MET A 1 -14.20 -58.54 -11.57
C MET A 1 -13.99 -57.08 -11.96
N TYR A 2 -14.28 -56.66 -13.17
CA TYR A 2 -14.10 -55.27 -13.65
C TYR A 2 -14.84 -54.17 -12.87
N LYS A 3 -16.07 -54.42 -12.41
CA LYS A 3 -16.85 -53.43 -11.63
C LYS A 3 -16.18 -53.04 -10.30
N LYS A 4 -15.53 -53.98 -9.62
CA LYS A 4 -14.80 -53.71 -8.36
C LYS A 4 -13.51 -52.95 -8.64
N LEU A 5 -12.81 -53.26 -9.75
CA LEU A 5 -11.61 -52.52 -10.15
C LEU A 5 -11.92 -51.05 -10.50
N LEU A 6 -13.01 -50.83 -11.26
CA LEU A 6 -13.46 -49.51 -11.64
C LEU A 6 -13.83 -48.64 -10.41
N SER A 7 -14.48 -49.24 -9.41
CA SER A 7 -14.85 -48.57 -8.17
C SER A 7 -13.62 -48.15 -7.36
N ILE A 8 -12.57 -48.97 -7.33
CA ILE A 8 -11.32 -48.68 -6.62
C ILE A 8 -10.56 -47.54 -7.33
N VAL A 9 -10.51 -47.56 -8.66
CA VAL A 9 -9.89 -46.47 -9.44
C VAL A 9 -10.62 -45.14 -9.24
N PHE A 10 -11.94 -45.15 -9.24
CA PHE A 10 -12.75 -43.95 -9.00
C PHE A 10 -12.55 -43.38 -7.59
N LEU A 11 -12.44 -44.27 -6.57
CA LEU A 11 -12.16 -43.88 -5.19
C LEU A 11 -10.75 -43.25 -5.05
N LEU A 12 -9.75 -43.83 -5.72
CA LEU A 12 -8.40 -43.26 -5.73
C LEU A 12 -8.34 -41.89 -6.40
N VAL A 13 -8.98 -41.71 -7.57
CA VAL A 13 -9.04 -40.42 -8.25
C VAL A 13 -9.75 -39.38 -7.37
N PHE A 14 -10.82 -39.76 -6.68
CA PHE A 14 -11.54 -38.86 -5.76
C PHE A 14 -10.68 -38.45 -4.55
N LEU A 15 -9.92 -39.37 -3.97
CA LEU A 15 -9.01 -39.11 -2.86
C LEU A 15 -7.87 -38.13 -3.27
N PHE A 16 -7.32 -38.29 -4.49
CA PHE A 16 -6.30 -37.35 -4.99
C PHE A 16 -6.84 -35.98 -5.38
N SER A 17 -8.15 -35.83 -5.63
CA SER A 17 -8.77 -34.53 -5.94
C SER A 17 -8.89 -33.60 -4.72
N PHE A 18 -8.80 -34.10 -3.50
CA PHE A 18 -8.90 -33.31 -2.26
C PHE A 18 -7.57 -32.88 -1.66
N THR A 19 -6.43 -33.28 -2.21
CA THR A 19 -5.11 -32.91 -1.68
C THR A 19 -4.58 -31.57 -2.22
N GLY A 20 -5.40 -30.80 -2.94
CA GLY A 20 -5.01 -29.60 -3.68
C GLY A 20 -5.33 -28.26 -3.05
N CYS A 21 -5.68 -28.18 -1.77
CA CYS A 21 -5.75 -26.88 -1.08
C CYS A 21 -4.50 -26.71 -0.20
N GLU A 22 -3.42 -26.19 -0.77
CA GLU A 22 -2.32 -25.67 0.03
C GLU A 22 -2.83 -24.45 0.83
N SER A 23 -3.16 -24.68 2.10
CA SER A 23 -3.51 -23.65 3.07
C SER A 23 -2.34 -22.69 3.41
N ASN A 24 -1.18 -22.89 2.80
CA ASN A 24 0.05 -22.12 3.06
C ASN A 24 0.12 -20.76 2.37
N GLU A 25 -0.73 -20.47 1.36
CA GLU A 25 -0.61 -19.20 0.62
C GLU A 25 -1.02 -17.95 1.42
N ILE A 26 -1.89 -18.08 2.41
CA ILE A 26 -2.40 -16.90 3.15
C ILE A 26 -1.35 -16.33 4.11
N ASN A 27 -0.51 -17.18 4.68
CA ASN A 27 0.53 -16.77 5.63
C ASN A 27 1.74 -16.09 4.97
N LEU A 28 1.82 -16.10 3.63
CA LEU A 28 2.92 -15.54 2.86
C LEU A 28 2.56 -14.17 2.21
N LYS A 29 1.41 -13.58 2.57
CA LYS A 29 0.97 -12.30 2.00
C LYS A 29 1.12 -11.18 3.03
N ILE A 30 1.73 -10.08 2.60
CA ILE A 30 1.71 -8.81 3.34
C ILE A 30 0.42 -8.07 2.96
N ILE A 31 -0.56 -8.02 3.87
CA ILE A 31 -1.74 -7.17 3.67
C ILE A 31 -1.33 -5.74 3.99
N THR A 32 -1.24 -4.91 2.96
CA THR A 32 -0.76 -3.54 3.08
C THR A 32 -1.93 -2.60 3.34
N ASP A 33 -1.87 -1.86 4.46
CA ASP A 33 -2.87 -0.84 4.82
C ASP A 33 -2.52 0.55 4.29
N GLY A 34 -1.22 0.83 4.11
CA GLY A 34 -0.73 2.09 3.56
C GLY A 34 0.63 1.98 2.90
N ILE A 35 0.90 2.94 2.05
CA ILE A 35 2.12 3.08 1.26
C ILE A 35 2.74 4.41 1.63
N VAL A 36 4.05 4.45 1.90
CA VAL A 36 4.81 5.68 2.08
C VAL A 36 5.93 5.72 1.05
N ILE A 37 6.06 6.83 0.36
CA ILE A 37 7.12 7.09 -0.63
C ILE A 37 7.93 8.29 -0.15
N GLU A 38 9.18 8.06 0.10
CA GLU A 38 10.21 9.07 0.28
C GLU A 38 11.07 9.14 -0.99
N ASP A 39 11.97 10.12 -1.08
CA ASP A 39 12.84 10.34 -2.23
C ASP A 39 13.54 9.06 -2.72
N ASP A 40 14.11 8.31 -1.80
CA ASP A 40 14.93 7.12 -2.08
C ASP A 40 14.33 5.80 -1.58
N SER A 41 13.13 5.82 -0.98
CA SER A 41 12.56 4.63 -0.34
C SER A 41 11.06 4.45 -0.49
N LEU A 42 10.65 3.18 -0.60
CA LEU A 42 9.27 2.73 -0.48
C LEU A 42 9.07 1.98 0.83
N MET A 43 8.03 2.34 1.55
CA MET A 43 7.57 1.59 2.71
C MET A 43 6.16 1.07 2.49
N LEU A 44 5.97 -0.22 2.69
CA LEU A 44 4.66 -0.86 2.79
C LEU A 44 4.34 -1.07 4.27
N ILE A 45 3.19 -0.60 4.71
CA ILE A 45 2.81 -0.61 6.12
C ILE A 45 1.60 -1.50 6.34
N THR A 46 1.75 -2.44 7.26
CA THR A 46 0.66 -3.27 7.78
C THR A 46 0.30 -2.79 9.19
N ASP A 47 -0.92 -2.30 9.37
CA ASP A 47 -1.38 -1.69 10.62
C ASP A 47 -2.23 -2.66 11.46
N THR A 48 -1.77 -3.91 11.57
CA THR A 48 -2.39 -4.95 12.38
C THR A 48 -1.73 -5.04 13.76
N GLY A 49 -2.54 -5.01 14.83
CA GLY A 49 -2.03 -5.15 16.20
C GLY A 49 -1.61 -3.85 16.88
N LYS A 50 -0.72 -3.96 17.90
CA LYS A 50 -0.32 -2.82 18.74
C LYS A 50 0.68 -1.89 18.06
N LYS A 51 1.56 -2.45 17.22
CA LYS A 51 2.55 -1.68 16.45
C LYS A 51 2.41 -2.01 14.98
N PRO A 52 2.59 -1.03 14.07
CA PRO A 52 2.63 -1.29 12.64
C PRO A 52 3.88 -2.12 12.30
N THR A 53 3.77 -2.95 11.27
CA THR A 53 4.91 -3.61 10.65
C THR A 53 5.25 -2.87 9.36
N ILE A 54 6.52 -2.53 9.18
CA ILE A 54 7.02 -1.75 8.06
C ILE A 54 7.97 -2.59 7.22
N TYR A 55 7.72 -2.64 5.93
CA TYR A 55 8.55 -3.31 4.93
C TYR A 55 9.15 -2.25 4.03
N LYS A 56 10.46 -2.00 4.15
CA LYS A 56 11.18 -0.92 3.45
C LYS A 56 12.13 -1.47 2.40
N SER A 57 12.14 -0.83 1.22
CA SER A 57 13.12 -1.05 0.16
C SER A 57 13.54 0.27 -0.48
N PRO A 58 14.73 0.32 -1.15
CA PRO A 58 15.09 1.45 -1.98
C PRO A 58 14.05 1.69 -3.09
N TYR A 59 13.80 2.95 -3.40
CA TYR A 59 12.90 3.36 -4.47
C TYR A 59 13.67 3.74 -5.74
N ARG A 60 13.50 3.00 -6.82
CA ARG A 60 13.92 3.38 -8.17
C ARG A 60 12.72 3.52 -9.10
N ASN A 61 11.75 2.67 -8.91
CA ASN A 61 10.41 2.69 -9.48
C ASN A 61 9.52 1.79 -8.62
N PHE A 62 8.21 2.01 -8.66
CA PHE A 62 7.27 1.35 -7.78
C PHE A 62 7.29 -0.18 -7.91
N ASN A 63 7.25 -0.67 -9.14
CA ASN A 63 7.25 -2.12 -9.39
C ASN A 63 8.55 -2.80 -8.92
N GLY A 64 9.70 -2.15 -9.13
CA GLY A 64 11.00 -2.62 -8.66
C GLY A 64 11.06 -2.71 -7.14
N ALA A 65 10.64 -1.65 -6.44
CA ALA A 65 10.62 -1.59 -4.99
C ALA A 65 9.70 -2.66 -4.38
N VAL A 66 8.51 -2.88 -4.94
CA VAL A 66 7.60 -3.95 -4.51
C VAL A 66 8.23 -5.34 -4.71
N LYS A 67 8.92 -5.57 -5.82
CA LYS A 67 9.66 -6.82 -6.06
C LYS A 67 10.81 -7.04 -5.08
N GLU A 68 11.53 -5.98 -4.74
CA GLU A 68 12.61 -6.05 -3.74
C GLU A 68 12.07 -6.38 -2.35
N ILE A 69 10.94 -5.78 -1.94
CA ILE A 69 10.25 -6.13 -0.69
C ILE A 69 9.87 -7.62 -0.71
N LYS A 70 9.26 -8.09 -1.80
CA LYS A 70 8.91 -9.51 -1.95
C LYS A 70 10.12 -10.42 -1.75
N LYS A 71 11.24 -10.09 -2.39
CA LYS A 71 12.49 -10.87 -2.31
C LYS A 71 13.12 -10.80 -0.91
N LYS A 72 13.18 -9.61 -0.32
CA LYS A 72 13.85 -9.37 0.97
C LYS A 72 13.16 -10.06 2.14
N TYR A 73 11.82 -10.06 2.14
CA TYR A 73 11.03 -10.57 3.26
C TYR A 73 10.40 -11.94 2.98
N ASP A 74 10.59 -12.48 1.78
CA ASP A 74 9.96 -13.73 1.30
C ASP A 74 8.42 -13.73 1.46
N LEU A 75 7.80 -12.56 1.24
CA LEU A 75 6.38 -12.32 1.40
C LEU A 75 5.84 -11.59 0.17
N THR A 76 4.64 -11.94 -0.28
CA THR A 76 4.01 -11.26 -1.43
C THR A 76 3.16 -10.08 -0.96
N PRO A 77 3.52 -8.83 -1.30
CA PRO A 77 2.70 -7.66 -0.99
C PRO A 77 1.34 -7.72 -1.69
N PHE A 78 0.28 -7.46 -0.91
CA PHE A 78 -1.09 -7.38 -1.39
C PHE A 78 -1.62 -5.96 -1.14
N LEU A 79 -1.59 -5.13 -2.18
CA LEU A 79 -1.83 -3.69 -2.08
C LEU A 79 -3.30 -3.30 -2.21
N SER A 80 -4.17 -4.22 -2.65
CA SER A 80 -5.59 -3.93 -2.90
C SER A 80 -6.37 -3.50 -1.64
N HIS A 81 -5.80 -3.67 -0.45
CA HIS A 81 -6.35 -3.19 0.81
C HIS A 81 -5.81 -1.84 1.26
N SER A 82 -4.81 -1.31 0.57
CA SER A 82 -4.23 -0.02 0.93
C SER A 82 -5.27 1.11 0.85
N LYS A 83 -5.29 1.94 1.87
CA LYS A 83 -6.27 3.04 2.01
C LYS A 83 -5.67 4.40 1.72
N VAL A 84 -4.36 4.54 1.89
CA VAL A 84 -3.66 5.80 1.74
C VAL A 84 -2.25 5.60 1.21
N VAL A 85 -1.83 6.52 0.36
CA VAL A 85 -0.44 6.75 -0.03
C VAL A 85 -0.01 8.07 0.61
N VAL A 86 1.10 8.06 1.32
CA VAL A 86 1.77 9.25 1.84
C VAL A 86 3.05 9.43 1.05
N ILE A 87 3.24 10.62 0.50
CA ILE A 87 4.42 10.96 -0.31
C ILE A 87 5.13 12.13 0.37
N SER A 88 6.47 12.10 0.44
CA SER A 88 7.23 13.20 1.00
C SER A 88 6.91 14.53 0.30
N ALA A 89 6.76 15.60 1.07
CA ALA A 89 6.52 16.94 0.54
C ALA A 89 7.82 17.60 0.02
N GLU A 90 8.98 17.00 0.24
CA GLU A 90 10.28 17.54 -0.19
C GLU A 90 10.64 17.20 -1.64
N ILE A 91 9.81 16.37 -2.31
CA ILE A 91 10.01 16.02 -3.72
C ILE A 91 9.56 17.13 -4.66
N THR A 92 10.11 17.12 -5.86
CA THR A 92 9.69 18.03 -6.93
C THR A 92 8.30 17.68 -7.47
N VAL A 93 7.65 18.67 -8.13
CA VAL A 93 6.35 18.42 -8.80
C VAL A 93 6.43 17.34 -9.87
N ASN A 94 7.57 17.25 -10.57
CA ASN A 94 7.79 16.23 -11.60
C ASN A 94 7.90 14.83 -11.00
N GLU A 95 8.58 14.69 -9.88
CA GLU A 95 8.68 13.41 -9.15
C GLU A 95 7.32 13.00 -8.59
N LEU A 96 6.57 13.94 -8.01
CA LEU A 96 5.21 13.67 -7.55
C LEU A 96 4.31 13.17 -8.69
N ALA A 97 4.36 13.83 -9.86
CA ALA A 97 3.61 13.41 -11.03
C ALA A 97 4.01 11.99 -11.48
N HIS A 98 5.31 11.71 -11.49
CA HIS A 98 5.85 10.39 -11.82
C HIS A 98 5.35 9.31 -10.84
N TYR A 99 5.40 9.56 -9.54
CA TYR A 99 4.93 8.60 -8.52
C TYR A 99 3.42 8.33 -8.64
N ILE A 100 2.62 9.38 -8.86
CA ILE A 100 1.17 9.22 -9.06
C ILE A 100 0.89 8.40 -10.32
N GLU A 101 1.63 8.61 -11.40
CA GLU A 101 1.48 7.86 -12.64
C GLU A 101 1.86 6.38 -12.47
N GLU A 102 2.96 6.08 -11.78
CA GLU A 102 3.37 4.70 -11.48
C GLU A 102 2.35 3.97 -10.61
N LEU A 103 1.85 4.64 -9.57
CA LEU A 103 0.81 4.09 -8.69
C LEU A 103 -0.49 3.78 -9.46
N LYS A 104 -0.93 4.68 -10.36
CA LYS A 104 -2.12 4.47 -11.20
C LYS A 104 -1.97 3.28 -12.14
N LYS A 105 -0.76 3.06 -12.66
CA LYS A 105 -0.45 1.95 -13.57
C LYS A 105 -0.34 0.61 -12.86
N TYR A 106 -0.11 0.60 -11.55
CA TYR A 106 0.07 -0.64 -10.81
C TYR A 106 -1.27 -1.27 -10.47
N TYR A 107 -1.57 -2.39 -11.11
CA TYR A 107 -2.88 -3.06 -11.10
C TYR A 107 -3.44 -3.41 -9.70
N GLN A 108 -2.58 -3.53 -8.68
CA GLN A 108 -3.01 -3.83 -7.31
C GLN A 108 -3.29 -2.59 -6.47
N VAL A 109 -2.93 -1.38 -6.92
CA VAL A 109 -3.24 -0.15 -6.19
C VAL A 109 -4.70 0.23 -6.46
N PRO A 110 -5.54 0.38 -5.42
CA PRO A 110 -6.93 0.76 -5.60
C PRO A 110 -7.06 2.14 -6.28
N PRO A 111 -7.97 2.32 -7.24
CA PRO A 111 -8.15 3.61 -7.91
C PRO A 111 -8.73 4.70 -6.98
N ASP A 112 -9.33 4.30 -5.87
CA ASP A 112 -9.89 5.19 -4.85
C ASP A 112 -8.95 5.40 -3.65
N ILE A 113 -7.71 4.90 -3.72
CA ILE A 113 -6.70 5.13 -2.68
C ILE A 113 -6.45 6.63 -2.54
N LYS A 114 -6.35 7.09 -1.30
CA LYS A 114 -6.12 8.50 -1.02
C LYS A 114 -4.64 8.83 -1.08
N VAL A 115 -4.32 10.00 -1.58
CA VAL A 115 -2.95 10.53 -1.63
C VAL A 115 -2.84 11.73 -0.70
N ALA A 116 -1.80 11.76 0.10
CA ALA A 116 -1.42 12.91 0.89
C ALA A 116 0.09 13.16 0.77
N LEU A 117 0.48 14.40 0.86
CA LEU A 117 1.86 14.78 1.09
C LEU A 117 2.13 14.84 2.60
N ALA A 118 3.37 14.64 3.01
CA ALA A 118 3.76 14.76 4.41
C ALA A 118 5.16 15.36 4.54
N GLU A 119 5.33 16.21 5.54
CA GLU A 119 6.66 16.66 5.97
C GLU A 119 7.43 15.51 6.62
N ASN A 120 8.76 15.56 6.59
CA ASN A 120 9.62 14.46 7.03
C ASN A 120 9.36 14.05 8.49
N GLU A 121 9.15 15.01 9.38
CA GLU A 121 8.84 14.74 10.79
C GLU A 121 7.55 13.90 10.95
N THR A 122 6.59 14.12 10.06
CA THR A 122 5.35 13.33 10.03
C THR A 122 5.60 11.92 9.52
N ILE A 123 6.45 11.75 8.50
CA ILE A 123 6.85 10.43 7.99
C ILE A 123 7.60 9.66 9.06
N GLU A 124 8.53 10.30 9.77
CA GLU A 124 9.24 9.66 10.89
C GLU A 124 8.29 9.18 11.99
N LYS A 125 7.23 9.94 12.30
CA LYS A 125 6.19 9.48 13.25
C LYS A 125 5.46 8.24 12.77
N ILE A 126 5.21 8.15 11.45
CA ILE A 126 4.62 6.94 10.85
C ILE A 126 5.61 5.77 10.99
N GLU A 127 6.88 5.95 10.65
CA GLU A 127 7.92 4.92 10.80
C GLU A 127 8.08 4.44 12.24
N GLN A 128 8.04 5.36 13.19
CA GLN A 128 8.12 5.03 14.62
C GLN A 128 6.84 4.42 15.19
N GLY A 129 5.76 4.35 14.39
CA GLY A 129 4.44 3.88 14.82
C GLY A 129 3.74 4.82 15.80
N LYS A 130 4.19 6.07 15.91
CA LYS A 130 3.56 7.13 16.71
C LYS A 130 2.34 7.72 16.01
N LEU A 131 2.33 7.70 14.67
CA LEU A 131 1.20 8.03 13.83
C LEU A 131 0.83 6.80 12.99
N ARG A 132 -0.39 6.32 13.15
CA ARG A 132 -0.83 5.11 12.44
C ARG A 132 -1.46 5.46 11.09
N ILE A 133 -1.26 4.61 10.09
CA ILE A 133 -1.83 4.78 8.74
C ILE A 133 -3.35 4.92 8.77
N LYS A 134 -4.03 4.20 9.66
CA LYS A 134 -5.48 4.35 9.84
C LYS A 134 -5.89 5.74 10.33
N GLU A 135 -5.07 6.38 11.17
CA GLU A 135 -5.31 7.74 11.65
C GLU A 135 -5.12 8.74 10.53
N VAL A 136 -4.05 8.59 9.74
CA VAL A 136 -3.82 9.38 8.50
C VAL A 136 -5.03 9.30 7.58
N ASN A 137 -5.53 8.08 7.33
CA ASN A 137 -6.72 7.89 6.49
C ASN A 137 -7.97 8.61 7.06
N ILE A 138 -8.15 8.61 8.38
CA ILE A 138 -9.26 9.31 9.06
C ILE A 138 -9.09 10.82 8.91
N TYR A 139 -7.89 11.37 9.12
CA TYR A 139 -7.62 12.81 8.94
C TYR A 139 -7.95 13.27 7.51
N ILE A 140 -7.47 12.55 6.50
CA ILE A 140 -7.76 12.87 5.11
C ILE A 140 -9.26 12.78 4.83
N LYS A 141 -9.92 11.70 5.25
CA LYS A 141 -11.35 11.48 5.03
C LYS A 141 -12.21 12.60 5.62
N ASN A 142 -11.86 13.07 6.81
CA ASN A 142 -12.61 14.13 7.50
C ASN A 142 -12.40 15.51 6.86
N SER A 143 -11.20 15.77 6.33
CA SER A 143 -10.82 17.09 5.84
C SER A 143 -10.99 17.28 4.33
N PHE A 144 -10.90 16.20 3.52
CA PHE A 144 -10.83 16.29 2.06
C PHE A 144 -11.87 15.44 1.32
N LYS A 145 -12.62 14.59 2.02
CA LYS A 145 -13.61 13.68 1.44
C LYS A 145 -13.02 12.91 0.22
N ASP A 146 -13.63 13.13 -0.98
CA ASP A 146 -13.25 12.42 -2.20
C ASP A 146 -12.19 13.12 -3.06
N ASP A 147 -11.85 14.36 -2.74
CA ASP A 147 -10.93 15.18 -3.56
C ASP A 147 -9.46 14.71 -3.52
N SER A 148 -9.13 13.78 -2.64
CA SER A 148 -7.77 13.25 -2.46
C SER A 148 -7.56 11.84 -3.04
N ARG A 149 -8.53 11.31 -3.81
CA ARG A 149 -8.38 9.99 -4.44
C ARG A 149 -7.39 10.06 -5.61
N ILE A 150 -6.55 9.02 -5.75
CA ILE A 150 -5.53 9.01 -6.81
C ILE A 150 -6.11 9.15 -8.21
N CYS A 151 -7.31 8.60 -8.45
CA CYS A 151 -7.98 8.71 -9.75
C CYS A 151 -8.43 10.13 -10.11
N THR A 152 -8.53 11.05 -9.14
CA THR A 152 -8.94 12.45 -9.40
C THR A 152 -7.79 13.34 -9.85
N TYR A 153 -6.53 12.93 -9.62
CA TYR A 153 -5.39 13.71 -10.05
C TYR A 153 -5.12 13.53 -11.55
N GLU A 154 -4.90 14.64 -12.24
CA GLU A 154 -4.51 14.65 -13.66
C GLU A 154 -3.01 14.44 -13.83
N ASN A 155 -2.54 14.25 -15.05
CA ASN A 155 -1.10 14.13 -15.34
C ASN A 155 -0.35 15.45 -15.10
N ASN A 156 -1.04 16.60 -15.33
CA ASN A 156 -0.53 17.90 -14.93
C ASN A 156 -1.02 18.24 -13.53
N LEU A 157 -0.13 18.27 -12.56
CA LEU A 157 -0.47 18.54 -11.16
C LEU A 157 -0.53 20.03 -10.81
N LEU A 158 -0.10 20.94 -11.71
CA LEU A 158 -0.13 22.37 -11.46
C LEU A 158 -1.55 22.87 -11.21
N GLY A 159 -1.75 23.57 -10.10
CA GLY A 159 -3.04 24.06 -9.65
C GLY A 159 -3.91 23.03 -8.93
N GLN A 160 -3.49 21.78 -8.84
CA GLN A 160 -4.21 20.75 -8.10
C GLN A 160 -3.96 20.85 -6.59
N LYS A 161 -4.95 20.44 -5.83
CA LYS A 161 -4.94 20.54 -4.36
C LYS A 161 -4.63 19.22 -3.72
N PHE A 162 -3.67 19.22 -2.79
CA PHE A 162 -3.27 18.04 -2.03
C PHE A 162 -3.46 18.25 -0.53
N PRO A 163 -3.83 17.19 0.21
CA PRO A 163 -3.68 17.16 1.66
C PRO A 163 -2.18 17.20 2.01
N LEU A 164 -1.76 18.10 2.88
CA LEU A 164 -0.43 18.10 3.49
C LEU A 164 -0.55 17.81 4.97
N LEU A 165 0.08 16.74 5.41
CA LEU A 165 0.29 16.38 6.79
C LEU A 165 1.54 17.09 7.30
N TYR A 166 1.44 17.80 8.41
CA TYR A 166 2.54 18.53 9.01
C TYR A 166 2.47 18.48 10.53
N GLU A 167 3.58 18.70 11.18
CA GLU A 167 3.65 18.79 12.62
C GLU A 167 3.57 20.24 13.10
N SER A 168 2.77 20.48 14.15
CA SER A 168 2.77 21.73 14.89
C SER A 168 2.46 21.42 16.36
N ASP A 169 3.31 21.95 17.25
CA ASP A 169 3.17 21.82 18.70
C ASP A 169 3.08 20.35 19.18
N GLY A 170 3.84 19.46 18.52
CA GLY A 170 3.87 18.03 18.82
C GLY A 170 2.70 17.23 18.27
N ASN A 171 1.72 17.90 17.64
CA ASN A 171 0.55 17.29 17.04
C ASN A 171 0.66 17.23 15.51
N VAL A 172 0.13 16.14 14.93
CA VAL A 172 -0.01 16.05 13.47
C VAL A 172 -1.30 16.75 13.06
N ASN A 173 -1.16 17.65 12.11
CA ASN A 173 -2.22 18.45 11.53
C ASN A 173 -2.32 18.19 10.03
N ILE A 174 -3.41 18.65 9.42
CA ILE A 174 -3.63 18.53 7.98
C ILE A 174 -4.09 19.87 7.42
N LYS A 175 -3.50 20.31 6.31
CA LYS A 175 -3.92 21.48 5.55
C LYS A 175 -4.02 21.16 4.07
N ARG A 176 -4.68 22.02 3.31
CA ARG A 176 -4.75 21.94 1.85
C ARG A 176 -3.64 22.79 1.26
N ILE A 177 -2.86 22.24 0.36
CA ILE A 177 -1.88 22.99 -0.43
C ILE A 177 -2.24 22.89 -1.91
N THR A 178 -1.79 23.83 -2.70
CA THR A 178 -1.89 23.84 -4.17
C THR A 178 -0.48 23.68 -4.73
N ILE A 179 -0.32 22.74 -5.65
CA ILE A 179 0.94 22.45 -6.34
C ILE A 179 1.11 23.40 -7.53
#